data_cb0d65f2fa3ce175907b10191281fb4e
#
_entry.id   cb0d65f2fa3ce175907b10191281fb4e
#
_cell.length_a   1.000
_cell.length_b   1.000
_cell.length_c   1.000
_cell.angle_alpha   90.00
_cell.angle_beta   90.00
_cell.angle_gamma   90.00
#
_symmetry.space_group_name_H-M   'P 1'
#
loop_
_entity.id
_entity.type
_entity.pdbx_description
1 polymer ?
#
loop_
_entity_poly.entity_id
_entity_poly.type
_entity_poly.pdbx_seq_one_letter_code
_entity_poly.pdbx_strand_id
1 'polypeptide(L)'
;MVKTVMPHPVGGQPVAISRKIRWGVLGVAGIAVKKVIPAMQKGARSEIVAIASRELAKARQAAAQLNIPNAYGSYEKLLADPAVDAIYNPLPNHLHVPWSIKAARAGKHVLCEKPIALSVEQTAELIETRNATRVKIGEAFMVRTHPQWLRARDIVMGGGVGELKAVTSTFSYFNRDPNNIRNIVAVGGGAIMDIGCYPITMSRFLFGREPSRVIGFIERDPDMGTDRLTSALLDFAPGHATFTCSTQMVPFQTMQILGTKGRLEIEVPYNIPPDRPSCLFLDDGSELAGRSAEVEECIEMDQYTIQGDEFSRAIQEDGEVPVPLEDALRNMAVIEALFRSAGTGRWEQPQAYAADSGS
;
A
#
# COMPACT_ATOMS: atom_id res chain seq x y z
N MET A 1 24.71 -15.14 -13.80
CA MET A 1 23.64 -16.17 -13.89
C MET A 1 22.37 -15.57 -13.33
N VAL A 2 21.25 -15.72 -14.02
CA VAL A 2 19.94 -15.28 -13.50
C VAL A 2 19.40 -16.39 -12.60
N LYS A 3 19.05 -16.05 -11.35
CA LYS A 3 18.41 -16.97 -10.42
C LYS A 3 16.90 -16.69 -10.40
N THR A 4 16.08 -17.70 -10.62
CA THR A 4 14.62 -17.56 -10.51
C THR A 4 14.18 -17.70 -9.05
N VAL A 5 13.51 -16.70 -8.53
CA VAL A 5 12.91 -16.70 -7.18
C VAL A 5 11.50 -17.26 -7.29
N MET A 6 11.31 -18.43 -6.69
CA MET A 6 9.97 -19.00 -6.51
C MET A 6 9.24 -18.28 -5.37
N PRO A 7 7.91 -18.09 -5.46
CA PRO A 7 7.15 -17.51 -4.36
C PRO A 7 7.35 -18.38 -3.11
N HIS A 8 7.66 -17.74 -1.99
CA HIS A 8 7.57 -18.42 -0.70
C HIS A 8 6.14 -18.94 -0.54
N PRO A 9 5.94 -20.20 -0.13
CA PRO A 9 4.64 -20.62 0.35
C PRO A 9 4.32 -19.74 1.56
N VAL A 10 3.43 -18.77 1.38
CA VAL A 10 2.94 -17.96 2.49
C VAL A 10 2.15 -18.90 3.39
N GLY A 11 2.77 -19.36 4.47
CA GLY A 11 2.24 -20.06 5.64
C GLY A 11 1.27 -21.21 5.42
N GLY A 12 1.65 -22.43 5.89
CA GLY A 12 0.75 -23.54 6.18
C GLY A 12 0.44 -24.49 5.02
N GLN A 13 0.10 -25.73 5.34
CA GLN A 13 -0.44 -26.68 4.37
C GLN A 13 -1.72 -26.10 3.72
N PRO A 14 -2.00 -26.38 2.43
CA PRO A 14 -3.18 -25.87 1.77
C PRO A 14 -4.44 -26.34 2.50
N VAL A 15 -5.05 -25.43 3.26
CA VAL A 15 -6.39 -25.66 3.80
C VAL A 15 -7.34 -25.68 2.60
N ALA A 16 -8.19 -26.70 2.52
CA ALA A 16 -9.19 -26.81 1.48
C ALA A 16 -10.03 -25.53 1.44
N ILE A 17 -10.03 -24.84 0.30
CA ILE A 17 -10.82 -23.61 0.11
C ILE A 17 -12.31 -24.01 0.17
N SER A 18 -12.98 -23.73 1.27
CA SER A 18 -14.40 -24.10 1.45
C SER A 18 -15.34 -23.30 0.55
N ARG A 19 -15.06 -22.00 0.37
CA ARG A 19 -15.72 -21.10 -0.59
C ARG A 19 -14.88 -19.83 -0.79
N LYS A 20 -15.02 -19.17 -1.94
CA LYS A 20 -14.41 -17.85 -2.16
C LYS A 20 -15.09 -16.80 -1.28
N ILE A 21 -14.32 -15.77 -0.88
CA ILE A 21 -14.85 -14.57 -0.24
C ILE A 21 -15.54 -13.71 -1.30
N ARG A 22 -16.78 -13.32 -1.02
CA ARG A 22 -17.62 -12.52 -1.90
C ARG A 22 -17.39 -11.04 -1.64
N TRP A 23 -16.79 -10.36 -2.62
CA TRP A 23 -16.38 -8.96 -2.51
C TRP A 23 -17.40 -8.02 -3.12
N GLY A 24 -17.71 -6.94 -2.40
CA GLY A 24 -18.38 -5.75 -2.94
C GLY A 24 -17.38 -4.61 -3.12
N VAL A 25 -17.56 -3.78 -4.14
CA VAL A 25 -16.68 -2.65 -4.45
C VAL A 25 -17.42 -1.33 -4.31
N LEU A 26 -16.87 -0.39 -3.53
CA LEU A 26 -17.42 0.95 -3.37
C LEU A 26 -16.87 1.91 -4.42
N GLY A 27 -17.74 2.38 -5.31
CA GLY A 27 -17.38 3.30 -6.38
C GLY A 27 -16.83 2.61 -7.63
N VAL A 28 -16.73 3.41 -8.69
CA VAL A 28 -16.22 3.02 -10.01
C VAL A 28 -14.91 3.77 -10.24
N ALA A 29 -13.99 3.65 -9.29
CA ALA A 29 -12.66 4.28 -9.37
C ALA A 29 -11.81 3.64 -10.47
N GLY A 30 -10.99 4.45 -11.15
CA GLY A 30 -10.16 3.98 -12.26
C GLY A 30 -9.22 2.83 -11.88
N ILE A 31 -8.63 2.87 -10.67
CA ILE A 31 -7.78 1.80 -10.14
C ILE A 31 -8.57 0.50 -9.96
N ALA A 32 -9.78 0.59 -9.42
CA ALA A 32 -10.63 -0.57 -9.22
C ALA A 32 -10.99 -1.24 -10.55
N VAL A 33 -11.54 -0.48 -11.49
CA VAL A 33 -12.06 -1.00 -12.77
C VAL A 33 -10.94 -1.51 -13.69
N LYS A 34 -9.80 -0.81 -13.72
CA LYS A 34 -8.73 -1.12 -14.68
C LYS A 34 -7.72 -2.14 -14.17
N LYS A 35 -7.56 -2.27 -12.85
CA LYS A 35 -6.50 -3.10 -12.25
C LYS A 35 -7.02 -4.07 -11.19
N VAL A 36 -7.57 -3.59 -10.08
CA VAL A 36 -7.83 -4.42 -8.90
C VAL A 36 -8.94 -5.44 -9.14
N ILE A 37 -10.07 -5.05 -9.70
CA ILE A 37 -11.18 -5.98 -9.97
C ILE A 37 -10.76 -7.09 -10.95
N PRO A 38 -10.18 -6.78 -12.14
CA PRO A 38 -9.72 -7.83 -13.05
C PRO A 38 -8.66 -8.77 -12.44
N ALA A 39 -7.80 -8.25 -11.58
CA ALA A 39 -6.80 -9.05 -10.90
C ALA A 39 -7.42 -9.97 -9.84
N MET A 40 -8.28 -9.44 -8.96
CA MET A 40 -8.96 -10.23 -7.93
C MET A 40 -9.88 -11.30 -8.53
N GLN A 41 -10.48 -11.06 -9.70
CA GLN A 41 -11.28 -12.07 -10.41
C GLN A 41 -10.46 -13.28 -10.87
N LYS A 42 -9.15 -13.13 -11.06
CA LYS A 42 -8.21 -14.24 -11.37
C LYS A 42 -7.81 -15.01 -10.11
N GLY A 43 -8.04 -14.44 -8.92
CA GLY A 43 -7.66 -15.01 -7.66
C GLY A 43 -8.39 -16.33 -7.33
N ALA A 44 -7.72 -17.16 -6.56
CA ALA A 44 -8.27 -18.44 -6.12
C ALA A 44 -9.28 -18.29 -4.98
N ARG A 45 -9.15 -17.22 -4.17
CA ARG A 45 -9.92 -17.02 -2.93
C ARG A 45 -10.94 -15.88 -2.99
N SER A 46 -10.92 -15.09 -4.06
CA SER A 46 -11.75 -13.89 -4.23
C SER A 46 -12.81 -14.08 -5.31
N GLU A 47 -14.01 -13.54 -5.09
CA GLU A 47 -15.10 -13.45 -6.07
C GLU A 47 -15.72 -12.06 -5.97
N ILE A 48 -15.71 -11.28 -7.05
CA ILE A 48 -16.33 -9.96 -7.09
C ILE A 48 -17.80 -10.11 -7.43
N VAL A 49 -18.69 -9.94 -6.46
CA VAL A 49 -20.14 -10.19 -6.61
C VAL A 49 -20.96 -8.91 -6.74
N ALA A 50 -20.43 -7.76 -6.35
CA ALA A 50 -21.19 -6.52 -6.34
C ALA A 50 -20.31 -5.28 -6.56
N ILE A 51 -20.88 -4.26 -7.21
CA ILE A 51 -20.27 -2.93 -7.32
C ILE A 51 -21.33 -1.86 -7.09
N ALA A 52 -20.96 -0.78 -6.42
CA ALA A 52 -21.86 0.35 -6.16
C ALA A 52 -21.31 1.67 -6.68
N SER A 53 -22.21 2.55 -7.08
CA SER A 53 -21.91 3.95 -7.39
C SER A 53 -23.06 4.83 -6.91
N ARG A 54 -22.79 6.12 -6.66
CA ARG A 54 -23.84 7.14 -6.43
C ARG A 54 -24.78 7.29 -7.63
N GLU A 55 -24.33 6.88 -8.81
CA GLU A 55 -25.10 6.83 -10.05
C GLU A 55 -25.28 5.37 -10.49
N LEU A 56 -26.49 4.85 -10.39
CA LEU A 56 -26.78 3.45 -10.74
C LEU A 56 -26.37 3.10 -12.17
N ALA A 57 -26.50 4.03 -13.11
CA ALA A 57 -26.11 3.81 -14.50
C ALA A 57 -24.60 3.49 -14.62
N LYS A 58 -23.75 4.23 -13.89
CA LYS A 58 -22.29 3.98 -13.85
C LYS A 58 -21.98 2.63 -13.22
N ALA A 59 -22.69 2.26 -12.15
CA ALA A 59 -22.50 0.96 -11.52
C ALA A 59 -22.89 -0.19 -12.47
N ARG A 60 -24.02 -0.07 -13.17
CA ARG A 60 -24.47 -1.06 -14.16
C ARG A 60 -23.53 -1.20 -15.34
N GLN A 61 -23.01 -0.08 -15.84
CA GLN A 61 -22.04 -0.09 -16.94
C GLN A 61 -20.75 -0.83 -16.52
N ALA A 62 -20.20 -0.50 -15.35
CA ALA A 62 -19.00 -1.15 -14.83
C ALA A 62 -19.25 -2.65 -14.54
N ALA A 63 -20.40 -2.98 -13.97
CA ALA A 63 -20.80 -4.36 -13.71
C ALA A 63 -20.88 -5.20 -15.00
N ALA A 64 -21.52 -4.67 -16.05
CA ALA A 64 -21.59 -5.35 -17.35
C ALA A 64 -20.20 -5.52 -17.98
N GLN A 65 -19.33 -4.49 -17.88
CA GLN A 65 -17.98 -4.50 -18.45
C GLN A 65 -17.05 -5.52 -17.76
N LEU A 66 -17.26 -5.76 -16.47
CA LEU A 66 -16.43 -6.59 -15.62
C LEU A 66 -17.09 -7.92 -15.23
N ASN A 67 -18.25 -8.24 -15.80
CA ASN A 67 -19.02 -9.44 -15.48
C ASN A 67 -19.35 -9.57 -13.98
N ILE A 68 -19.68 -8.44 -13.32
CA ILE A 68 -20.08 -8.42 -11.91
C ILE A 68 -21.60 -8.60 -11.85
N PRO A 69 -22.14 -9.58 -11.09
CA PRO A 69 -23.56 -9.91 -11.14
C PRO A 69 -24.49 -8.81 -10.59
N ASN A 70 -24.05 -8.04 -9.58
CA ASN A 70 -24.92 -7.08 -8.90
C ASN A 70 -24.37 -5.65 -8.99
N ALA A 71 -25.25 -4.68 -9.29
CA ALA A 71 -24.93 -3.26 -9.34
C ALA A 71 -25.90 -2.44 -8.48
N TYR A 72 -25.37 -1.60 -7.60
CA TYR A 72 -26.14 -0.80 -6.65
C TYR A 72 -25.99 0.70 -6.92
N GLY A 73 -27.11 1.45 -6.78
CA GLY A 73 -27.15 2.90 -6.93
C GLY A 73 -26.77 3.69 -5.66
N SER A 74 -26.38 3.01 -4.59
CA SER A 74 -25.82 3.62 -3.38
C SER A 74 -24.91 2.62 -2.65
N TYR A 75 -23.97 3.14 -1.90
CA TYR A 75 -23.04 2.32 -1.10
C TYR A 75 -23.80 1.60 0.02
N GLU A 76 -24.77 2.26 0.66
CA GLU A 76 -25.59 1.67 1.72
C GLU A 76 -26.35 0.43 1.24
N LYS A 77 -26.89 0.45 0.01
CA LYS A 77 -27.57 -0.72 -0.55
C LYS A 77 -26.64 -1.89 -0.76
N LEU A 78 -25.39 -1.63 -1.17
CA LEU A 78 -24.39 -2.68 -1.28
C LEU A 78 -24.01 -3.23 0.10
N LEU A 79 -23.79 -2.36 1.10
CA LEU A 79 -23.47 -2.78 2.46
C LEU A 79 -24.58 -3.61 3.12
N ALA A 80 -25.83 -3.40 2.74
CA ALA A 80 -26.99 -4.15 3.24
C ALA A 80 -27.14 -5.52 2.58
N ASP A 81 -26.40 -5.84 1.51
CA ASP A 81 -26.49 -7.11 0.82
C ASP A 81 -25.88 -8.25 1.65
N PRO A 82 -26.65 -9.27 2.09
CA PRO A 82 -26.12 -10.42 2.82
C PRO A 82 -25.23 -11.34 1.95
N ALA A 83 -25.29 -11.19 0.64
CA ALA A 83 -24.43 -11.93 -0.28
C ALA A 83 -23.00 -11.39 -0.35
N VAL A 84 -22.69 -10.24 0.27
CA VAL A 84 -21.36 -9.64 0.32
C VAL A 84 -20.71 -9.95 1.66
N ASP A 85 -19.49 -10.50 1.66
CA ASP A 85 -18.70 -10.81 2.85
C ASP A 85 -17.69 -9.70 3.17
N ALA A 86 -17.07 -9.12 2.14
CA ALA A 86 -16.00 -8.13 2.28
C ALA A 86 -16.17 -6.97 1.29
N ILE A 87 -15.61 -5.83 1.66
CA ILE A 87 -15.65 -4.59 0.87
C ILE A 87 -14.24 -4.20 0.44
N TYR A 88 -14.06 -3.94 -0.84
CA TYR A 88 -12.94 -3.15 -1.34
C TYR A 88 -13.35 -1.69 -1.45
N ASN A 89 -12.61 -0.81 -0.77
CA ASN A 89 -12.90 0.62 -0.68
C ASN A 89 -11.86 1.47 -1.43
N PRO A 90 -12.02 1.73 -2.74
CA PRO A 90 -11.14 2.60 -3.54
C PRO A 90 -11.70 4.01 -3.71
N LEU A 91 -12.44 4.51 -2.75
CA LEU A 91 -12.99 5.88 -2.78
C LEU A 91 -11.85 6.91 -2.66
N PRO A 92 -12.10 8.21 -2.90
CA PRO A 92 -11.15 9.27 -2.55
C PRO A 92 -10.75 9.23 -1.06
N ASN A 93 -9.50 9.59 -0.75
CA ASN A 93 -8.89 9.40 0.57
C ASN A 93 -9.75 9.87 1.76
N HIS A 94 -10.41 11.04 1.65
CA HIS A 94 -11.30 11.56 2.70
C HIS A 94 -12.55 10.68 2.97
N LEU A 95 -12.87 9.76 2.08
CA LEU A 95 -13.99 8.83 2.22
C LEU A 95 -13.57 7.43 2.69
N HIS A 96 -12.27 7.18 2.83
CA HIS A 96 -11.77 5.88 3.26
C HIS A 96 -12.31 5.51 4.65
N VAL A 97 -12.04 6.33 5.65
CA VAL A 97 -12.43 6.06 7.03
C VAL A 97 -13.96 6.03 7.21
N PRO A 98 -14.73 7.06 6.79
CA PRO A 98 -16.18 7.05 6.99
C PRO A 98 -16.88 5.83 6.38
N TRP A 99 -16.46 5.38 5.18
CA TRP A 99 -17.09 4.23 4.53
C TRP A 99 -16.57 2.90 5.04
N SER A 100 -15.32 2.82 5.47
CA SER A 100 -14.78 1.63 6.14
C SER A 100 -15.47 1.36 7.47
N ILE A 101 -15.75 2.41 8.26
CA ILE A 101 -16.53 2.31 9.50
C ILE A 101 -17.95 1.84 9.23
N LYS A 102 -18.64 2.41 8.24
CA LYS A 102 -19.98 1.96 7.85
C LYS A 102 -20.00 0.50 7.41
N ALA A 103 -19.01 0.08 6.61
CA ALA A 103 -18.88 -1.30 6.17
C ALA A 103 -18.63 -2.24 7.35
N ALA A 104 -17.73 -1.89 8.26
CA ALA A 104 -17.43 -2.67 9.45
C ALA A 104 -18.67 -2.83 10.36
N ARG A 105 -19.41 -1.73 10.60
CA ARG A 105 -20.66 -1.75 11.37
C ARG A 105 -21.78 -2.55 10.71
N ALA A 106 -21.72 -2.72 9.37
CA ALA A 106 -22.61 -3.63 8.62
C ALA A 106 -22.11 -5.10 8.63
N GLY A 107 -21.06 -5.41 9.41
CA GLY A 107 -20.50 -6.75 9.54
C GLY A 107 -19.65 -7.18 8.35
N LYS A 108 -19.18 -6.24 7.51
CA LYS A 108 -18.33 -6.54 6.35
C LYS A 108 -16.85 -6.35 6.69
N HIS A 109 -16.01 -7.31 6.28
CA HIS A 109 -14.57 -7.11 6.29
C HIS A 109 -14.18 -6.01 5.29
N VAL A 110 -13.05 -5.30 5.50
CA VAL A 110 -12.69 -4.14 4.66
C VAL A 110 -11.23 -4.19 4.24
N LEU A 111 -11.00 -4.16 2.94
CA LEU A 111 -9.71 -3.82 2.34
C LEU A 111 -9.83 -2.40 1.76
N CYS A 112 -9.14 -1.44 2.37
CA CYS A 112 -9.24 -0.04 1.98
C CYS A 112 -7.96 0.44 1.29
N GLU A 113 -8.12 1.20 0.20
CA GLU A 113 -6.98 1.80 -0.49
C GLU A 113 -6.13 2.68 0.42
N LYS A 114 -4.87 2.75 0.05
CA LYS A 114 -3.84 3.57 0.72
C LYS A 114 -3.91 5.06 0.23
N PRO A 115 -3.53 6.01 1.08
CA PRO A 115 -3.42 5.84 2.51
C PRO A 115 -4.80 5.62 3.11
N ILE A 116 -4.90 4.73 4.10
CA ILE A 116 -6.20 4.33 4.63
C ILE A 116 -6.95 5.46 5.34
N ALA A 117 -6.22 6.48 5.80
CA ALA A 117 -6.73 7.62 6.53
C ALA A 117 -5.99 8.90 6.14
N LEU A 118 -6.47 10.05 6.61
CA LEU A 118 -5.82 11.36 6.46
C LEU A 118 -5.09 11.82 7.72
N SER A 119 -5.26 11.11 8.85
CA SER A 119 -4.57 11.40 10.10
C SER A 119 -4.44 10.17 10.99
N VAL A 120 -3.56 10.28 11.99
CA VAL A 120 -3.37 9.28 13.05
C VAL A 120 -4.68 9.04 13.80
N GLU A 121 -5.43 10.10 14.16
CA GLU A 121 -6.70 10.01 14.86
C GLU A 121 -7.74 9.22 14.05
N GLN A 122 -7.83 9.47 12.74
CA GLN A 122 -8.73 8.71 11.86
C GLN A 122 -8.36 7.23 11.78
N THR A 123 -7.07 6.92 11.79
CA THR A 123 -6.62 5.53 11.81
C THR A 123 -6.95 4.86 13.14
N ALA A 124 -6.81 5.59 14.26
CA ALA A 124 -7.20 5.10 15.58
C ALA A 124 -8.71 4.80 15.66
N GLU A 125 -9.57 5.65 15.08
CA GLU A 125 -11.02 5.39 14.99
C GLU A 125 -11.32 4.09 14.23
N LEU A 126 -10.56 3.77 13.19
CA LEU A 126 -10.69 2.48 12.49
C LEU A 126 -10.27 1.31 13.38
N ILE A 127 -9.21 1.45 14.18
CA ILE A 127 -8.76 0.42 15.13
C ILE A 127 -9.86 0.15 16.16
N GLU A 128 -10.42 1.19 16.75
CA GLU A 128 -11.54 1.07 17.70
C GLU A 128 -12.76 0.40 17.06
N THR A 129 -13.10 0.81 15.83
CA THR A 129 -14.22 0.19 15.07
C THR A 129 -13.97 -1.28 14.80
N ARG A 130 -12.76 -1.65 14.34
CA ARG A 130 -12.37 -3.06 14.11
C ARG A 130 -12.53 -3.88 15.39
N ASN A 131 -12.04 -3.36 16.51
CA ASN A 131 -12.10 -4.04 17.81
C ASN A 131 -13.55 -4.26 18.28
N ALA A 132 -14.40 -3.25 18.08
CA ALA A 132 -15.82 -3.32 18.45
C ALA A 132 -16.63 -4.28 17.55
N THR A 133 -16.35 -4.30 16.26
CA THR A 133 -17.11 -5.10 15.27
C THR A 133 -16.52 -6.48 15.02
N ARG A 134 -15.25 -6.70 15.39
CA ARG A 134 -14.48 -7.94 15.18
C ARG A 134 -14.35 -8.36 13.70
N VAL A 135 -14.56 -7.44 12.77
CA VAL A 135 -14.29 -7.67 11.35
C VAL A 135 -12.81 -7.42 11.05
N LYS A 136 -12.30 -7.98 9.97
CA LYS A 136 -10.95 -7.69 9.47
C LYS A 136 -10.98 -6.36 8.73
N ILE A 137 -10.06 -5.45 9.05
CA ILE A 137 -9.82 -4.22 8.29
C ILE A 137 -8.32 -4.14 8.03
N GLY A 138 -7.93 -3.88 6.78
CA GLY A 138 -6.53 -3.75 6.39
C GLY A 138 -6.34 -2.72 5.29
N GLU A 139 -5.12 -2.22 5.20
CA GLU A 139 -4.71 -1.25 4.19
C GLU A 139 -4.20 -1.95 2.93
N ALA A 140 -4.61 -1.45 1.77
CA ALA A 140 -4.29 -2.04 0.47
C ALA A 140 -2.89 -1.60 -0.03
N PHE A 141 -1.84 -1.99 0.68
CA PHE A 141 -0.46 -1.88 0.21
C PHE A 141 -0.04 -3.15 -0.51
N MET A 142 -0.42 -3.29 -1.78
CA MET A 142 -0.25 -4.48 -2.59
C MET A 142 1.21 -4.98 -2.68
N VAL A 143 2.18 -4.09 -2.57
CA VAL A 143 3.62 -4.44 -2.61
C VAL A 143 4.06 -5.30 -1.42
N ARG A 144 3.39 -5.18 -0.25
CA ARG A 144 3.76 -5.87 1.00
C ARG A 144 3.65 -7.40 0.92
N THR A 145 2.85 -7.91 0.01
CA THR A 145 2.65 -9.35 -0.22
C THR A 145 3.32 -9.88 -1.48
N HIS A 146 3.90 -8.98 -2.30
CA HIS A 146 4.53 -9.39 -3.54
C HIS A 146 5.86 -10.14 -3.28
N PRO A 147 6.14 -11.26 -3.98
CA PRO A 147 7.35 -12.08 -3.79
C PRO A 147 8.66 -11.27 -3.88
N GLN A 148 8.74 -10.28 -4.78
CA GLN A 148 9.88 -9.37 -4.90
C GLN A 148 10.23 -8.70 -3.56
N TRP A 149 9.23 -8.19 -2.86
CA TRP A 149 9.44 -7.50 -1.60
C TRP A 149 9.70 -8.43 -0.42
N LEU A 150 9.04 -9.61 -0.41
CA LEU A 150 9.32 -10.65 0.57
C LEU A 150 10.76 -11.13 0.42
N ARG A 151 11.21 -11.38 -0.83
CA ARG A 151 12.59 -11.76 -1.11
C ARG A 151 13.59 -10.68 -0.73
N ALA A 152 13.33 -9.43 -1.07
CA ALA A 152 14.18 -8.30 -0.70
C ALA A 152 14.36 -8.21 0.83
N ARG A 153 13.27 -8.37 1.57
CA ARG A 153 13.32 -8.43 3.05
C ARG A 153 14.12 -9.62 3.56
N ASP A 154 13.94 -10.80 3.00
CA ASP A 154 14.70 -12.01 3.39
C ASP A 154 16.20 -11.82 3.18
N ILE A 155 16.60 -11.21 2.06
CA ILE A 155 18.01 -10.88 1.78
C ILE A 155 18.55 -9.93 2.86
N VAL A 156 17.80 -8.87 3.18
CA VAL A 156 18.23 -7.87 4.18
C VAL A 156 18.28 -8.49 5.58
N MET A 157 17.22 -9.16 6.01
CA MET A 157 17.15 -9.74 7.36
C MET A 157 18.08 -10.94 7.54
N GLY A 158 18.34 -11.68 6.46
CA GLY A 158 19.31 -12.78 6.41
C GLY A 158 20.77 -12.33 6.35
N GLY A 159 21.04 -11.00 6.33
CA GLY A 159 22.38 -10.45 6.30
C GLY A 159 23.05 -10.48 4.92
N GLY A 160 22.29 -10.68 3.85
CA GLY A 160 22.80 -10.71 2.47
C GLY A 160 23.48 -9.42 2.02
N VAL A 161 23.09 -8.29 2.60
CA VAL A 161 23.75 -6.99 2.43
C VAL A 161 24.64 -6.60 3.64
N GLY A 162 24.76 -7.48 4.63
CA GLY A 162 25.35 -7.15 5.93
C GLY A 162 24.40 -6.33 6.81
N GLU A 163 24.92 -5.41 7.62
CA GLU A 163 24.10 -4.48 8.39
C GLU A 163 23.51 -3.41 7.46
N LEU A 164 22.19 -3.27 7.45
CA LEU A 164 21.49 -2.25 6.63
C LEU A 164 21.88 -0.83 7.10
N LYS A 165 22.39 -0.01 6.21
CA LYS A 165 22.86 1.36 6.49
C LYS A 165 22.06 2.44 5.83
N ALA A 166 21.66 2.24 4.55
CA ALA A 166 20.92 3.27 3.84
C ALA A 166 19.88 2.65 2.91
N VAL A 167 18.74 3.34 2.78
CA VAL A 167 17.72 3.09 1.75
C VAL A 167 17.52 4.40 0.99
N THR A 168 17.56 4.34 -0.33
CA THR A 168 17.29 5.51 -1.20
C THR A 168 16.20 5.15 -2.19
N SER A 169 15.18 5.99 -2.32
CA SER A 169 14.05 5.74 -3.23
C SER A 169 13.61 7.00 -3.97
N THR A 170 13.17 6.79 -5.20
CA THR A 170 12.44 7.80 -5.97
C THR A 170 11.13 7.20 -6.47
N PHE A 171 10.05 7.98 -6.38
CA PHE A 171 8.78 7.62 -6.99
C PHE A 171 8.12 8.88 -7.57
N SER A 172 7.91 8.92 -8.87
CA SER A 172 7.35 10.08 -9.55
C SER A 172 6.49 9.72 -10.75
N TYR A 173 5.58 10.62 -11.07
CA TYR A 173 4.83 10.66 -12.32
C TYR A 173 4.40 12.12 -12.61
N PHE A 174 3.82 12.37 -13.78
CA PHE A 174 3.37 13.70 -14.16
C PHE A 174 1.85 13.77 -14.30
N ASN A 175 1.20 14.61 -13.46
CA ASN A 175 -0.23 14.90 -13.53
C ASN A 175 -0.51 16.31 -12.99
N ARG A 176 -1.05 17.20 -13.85
CA ARG A 176 -1.49 18.55 -13.47
C ARG A 176 -2.98 18.79 -13.78
N ASP A 177 -3.77 17.73 -13.98
CA ASP A 177 -5.23 17.86 -14.13
C ASP A 177 -5.86 18.35 -12.82
N PRO A 178 -6.44 19.56 -12.75
CA PRO A 178 -7.02 20.09 -11.51
C PRO A 178 -8.27 19.32 -11.06
N ASN A 179 -8.88 18.51 -11.93
CA ASN A 179 -10.03 17.66 -11.58
C ASN A 179 -9.60 16.30 -11.02
N ASN A 180 -8.31 15.97 -11.08
CA ASN A 180 -7.82 14.74 -10.48
C ASN A 180 -7.76 14.87 -8.96
N ILE A 181 -8.31 13.90 -8.24
CA ILE A 181 -8.36 13.89 -6.76
C ILE A 181 -6.99 14.05 -6.11
N ARG A 182 -5.91 13.64 -6.78
CA ARG A 182 -4.52 13.78 -6.30
C ARG A 182 -4.03 15.23 -6.26
N ASN A 183 -4.70 16.10 -6.99
CA ASN A 183 -4.40 17.54 -7.06
C ASN A 183 -5.40 18.39 -6.24
N ILE A 184 -6.21 17.76 -5.37
CA ILE A 184 -7.24 18.43 -4.55
C ILE A 184 -6.90 18.22 -3.06
N VAL A 185 -6.45 19.28 -2.39
CA VAL A 185 -6.07 19.23 -0.96
C VAL A 185 -7.22 18.73 -0.08
N ALA A 186 -8.45 19.22 -0.29
CA ALA A 186 -9.61 18.90 0.52
C ALA A 186 -10.00 17.41 0.56
N VAL A 187 -9.52 16.62 -0.41
CA VAL A 187 -9.79 15.18 -0.46
C VAL A 187 -8.57 14.32 -0.11
N GLY A 188 -7.49 14.95 0.39
CA GLY A 188 -6.25 14.26 0.77
C GLY A 188 -5.32 14.03 -0.42
N GLY A 189 -5.32 14.93 -1.43
CA GLY A 189 -4.36 14.90 -2.54
C GLY A 189 -2.96 15.35 -2.11
N GLY A 190 -1.98 15.09 -2.96
CA GLY A 190 -0.58 15.42 -2.78
C GLY A 190 0.36 14.24 -2.99
N ALA A 191 1.63 14.54 -3.24
CA ALA A 191 2.64 13.54 -3.56
C ALA A 191 2.94 12.61 -2.38
N ILE A 192 3.01 13.12 -1.15
CA ILE A 192 3.27 12.29 0.04
C ILE A 192 2.16 11.27 0.24
N MET A 193 0.91 11.73 0.20
CA MET A 193 -0.26 10.86 0.42
C MET A 193 -0.43 9.83 -0.70
N ASP A 194 -0.21 10.23 -1.96
CA ASP A 194 -0.43 9.31 -3.09
C ASP A 194 0.73 8.33 -3.29
N ILE A 195 1.98 8.79 -3.26
CA ILE A 195 3.15 7.96 -3.60
C ILE A 195 4.29 8.00 -2.58
N GLY A 196 4.42 9.04 -1.77
CA GLY A 196 5.43 9.12 -0.70
C GLY A 196 5.17 8.11 0.43
N CYS A 197 3.92 7.72 0.64
CA CYS A 197 3.56 6.69 1.60
C CYS A 197 4.24 5.32 1.31
N TYR A 198 4.58 5.02 0.04
CA TYR A 198 5.27 3.79 -0.33
C TYR A 198 6.72 3.72 0.17
N PRO A 199 7.63 4.67 -0.18
CA PRO A 199 9.00 4.62 0.34
C PRO A 199 9.05 4.69 1.88
N ILE A 200 8.10 5.37 2.53
CA ILE A 200 7.98 5.38 3.99
C ILE A 200 7.69 3.96 4.49
N THR A 201 6.59 3.36 4.04
CA THR A 201 6.18 1.99 4.43
C THR A 201 7.28 0.97 4.15
N MET A 202 7.89 1.02 2.96
CA MET A 202 8.87 0.00 2.57
C MET A 202 10.22 0.18 3.26
N SER A 203 10.62 1.39 3.61
CA SER A 203 11.80 1.62 4.47
C SER A 203 11.56 1.04 5.87
N ARG A 204 10.40 1.30 6.49
CA ARG A 204 10.00 0.71 7.77
C ARG A 204 10.00 -0.82 7.72
N PHE A 205 9.50 -1.39 6.62
CA PHE A 205 9.47 -2.84 6.38
C PHE A 205 10.85 -3.47 6.30
N LEU A 206 11.81 -2.80 5.66
CA LEU A 206 13.20 -3.27 5.53
C LEU A 206 14.00 -3.12 6.83
N PHE A 207 13.87 -1.98 7.52
CA PHE A 207 14.54 -1.77 8.80
C PHE A 207 13.91 -2.58 9.95
N GLY A 208 12.66 -3.05 9.80
CA GLY A 208 11.91 -3.78 10.82
C GLY A 208 11.66 -2.94 12.09
N ARG A 209 11.68 -1.61 11.98
CA ARG A 209 11.47 -0.66 13.07
C ARG A 209 10.97 0.68 12.57
N GLU A 210 10.54 1.53 13.50
CA GLU A 210 10.09 2.88 13.20
C GLU A 210 11.27 3.87 13.17
N PRO A 211 11.20 4.95 12.34
CA PRO A 211 12.19 6.01 12.41
C PRO A 211 12.01 6.81 13.71
N SER A 212 13.14 7.12 14.36
CA SER A 212 13.16 7.92 15.59
C SER A 212 12.80 9.38 15.36
N ARG A 213 13.11 9.90 14.19
CA ARG A 213 12.83 11.27 13.73
C ARG A 213 12.90 11.36 12.21
N VAL A 214 12.27 12.39 11.68
CA VAL A 214 12.21 12.66 10.24
C VAL A 214 12.43 14.13 9.94
N ILE A 215 12.94 14.44 8.75
CA ILE A 215 13.00 15.80 8.22
C ILE A 215 12.61 15.78 6.75
N GLY A 216 11.86 16.78 6.28
CA GLY A 216 11.37 16.84 4.91
C GLY A 216 11.31 18.24 4.34
N PHE A 217 11.51 18.32 3.03
CA PHE A 217 11.28 19.51 2.22
C PHE A 217 10.09 19.26 1.31
N ILE A 218 9.10 20.16 1.37
CA ILE A 218 7.88 20.06 0.59
C ILE A 218 7.72 21.30 -0.29
N GLU A 219 7.66 21.09 -1.59
CA GLU A 219 7.28 22.11 -2.55
C GLU A 219 5.80 21.92 -2.92
N ARG A 220 5.01 22.98 -2.75
CA ARG A 220 3.59 22.97 -3.10
C ARG A 220 3.34 23.52 -4.48
N ASP A 221 2.33 22.96 -5.15
CA ASP A 221 1.83 23.54 -6.40
C ASP A 221 1.18 24.89 -6.09
N PRO A 222 1.59 25.98 -6.79
CA PRO A 222 1.08 27.33 -6.51
C PRO A 222 -0.40 27.52 -6.84
N ASP A 223 -0.94 26.72 -7.78
CA ASP A 223 -2.33 26.82 -8.22
C ASP A 223 -3.25 25.90 -7.42
N MET A 224 -2.78 24.69 -7.08
CA MET A 224 -3.59 23.63 -6.46
C MET A 224 -3.32 23.47 -4.96
N GLY A 225 -2.19 23.98 -4.43
CA GLY A 225 -1.83 23.94 -3.02
C GLY A 225 -1.39 22.55 -2.50
N THR A 226 -1.49 21.50 -3.30
CA THR A 226 -1.00 20.16 -2.95
C THR A 226 0.52 20.12 -2.97
N ASP A 227 1.13 19.29 -2.14
CA ASP A 227 2.55 18.95 -2.25
C ASP A 227 2.80 18.23 -3.59
N ARG A 228 3.63 18.85 -4.43
CA ARG A 228 3.96 18.34 -5.78
C ARG A 228 5.33 17.67 -5.85
N LEU A 229 6.23 18.09 -4.95
CA LEU A 229 7.57 17.53 -4.81
C LEU A 229 7.92 17.48 -3.34
N THR A 230 8.35 16.32 -2.87
CA THR A 230 8.81 16.12 -1.49
C THR A 230 10.10 15.30 -1.49
N SER A 231 11.11 15.79 -0.75
CA SER A 231 12.29 15.02 -0.40
C SER A 231 12.39 14.90 1.11
N ALA A 232 12.73 13.72 1.61
CA ALA A 232 12.76 13.44 3.05
C ALA A 232 13.93 12.55 3.46
N LEU A 233 14.32 12.69 4.73
CA LEU A 233 15.25 11.82 5.44
C LEU A 233 14.58 11.28 6.70
N LEU A 234 14.63 9.95 6.87
CA LEU A 234 14.12 9.20 8.01
C LEU A 234 15.29 8.56 8.75
N ASP A 235 15.40 8.81 10.06
CA ASP A 235 16.50 8.30 10.92
C ASP A 235 16.03 7.04 11.65
N PHE A 236 16.61 5.89 11.29
CA PHE A 236 16.28 4.59 11.88
C PHE A 236 17.30 4.13 12.93
N ALA A 237 18.39 4.88 13.16
CA ALA A 237 19.48 4.52 14.06
C ALA A 237 19.65 3.00 14.28
N PRO A 238 20.56 2.28 13.58
CA PRO A 238 21.84 2.82 13.08
C PRO A 238 21.88 3.15 11.57
N GLY A 239 20.79 3.22 10.87
CA GLY A 239 20.74 3.57 9.46
C GLY A 239 19.70 4.65 9.17
N HIS A 240 19.59 5.05 7.90
CA HIS A 240 18.60 6.04 7.49
C HIS A 240 18.03 5.74 6.11
N ALA A 241 16.85 6.29 5.83
CA ALA A 241 16.25 6.24 4.52
C ALA A 241 16.08 7.66 3.96
N THR A 242 16.30 7.81 2.66
CA THR A 242 15.98 9.02 1.91
C THR A 242 15.00 8.68 0.78
N PHE A 243 14.09 9.61 0.52
CA PHE A 243 13.27 9.47 -0.67
C PHE A 243 12.94 10.83 -1.30
N THR A 244 12.66 10.78 -2.60
CA THR A 244 12.01 11.87 -3.33
C THR A 244 10.76 11.34 -4.00
N CYS A 245 9.63 12.01 -3.80
CA CYS A 245 8.39 11.72 -4.51
C CYS A 245 7.81 12.96 -5.17
N SER A 246 7.21 12.80 -6.36
CA SER A 246 6.62 13.90 -7.08
C SER A 246 5.47 13.47 -7.98
N THR A 247 4.39 14.25 -7.98
CA THR A 247 3.29 14.13 -8.94
C THR A 247 3.49 14.97 -10.19
N GLN A 248 4.63 15.70 -10.29
CA GLN A 248 4.93 16.60 -11.41
C GLN A 248 6.37 16.46 -11.91
N MET A 249 6.90 15.25 -11.90
CA MET A 249 8.19 14.88 -12.52
C MET A 249 7.99 13.79 -13.57
N VAL A 250 9.02 13.54 -14.36
CA VAL A 250 9.05 12.40 -15.28
C VAL A 250 8.71 11.09 -14.53
N PRO A 251 7.91 10.19 -15.12
CA PRO A 251 7.61 8.91 -14.47
C PRO A 251 8.89 8.11 -14.21
N PHE A 252 9.16 7.83 -12.96
CA PHE A 252 10.31 7.05 -12.53
C PHE A 252 10.07 6.42 -11.16
N GLN A 253 10.61 5.23 -10.94
CA GLN A 253 10.63 4.61 -9.63
C GLN A 253 11.86 3.72 -9.47
N THR A 254 12.48 3.76 -8.30
CA THR A 254 13.61 2.93 -7.93
C THR A 254 13.71 2.82 -6.42
N MET A 255 14.32 1.76 -5.94
CA MET A 255 14.79 1.66 -4.55
C MET A 255 16.13 0.96 -4.49
N GLN A 256 17.08 1.61 -3.81
CA GLN A 256 18.41 1.07 -3.50
C GLN A 256 18.54 0.86 -2.00
N ILE A 257 19.07 -0.28 -1.63
CA ILE A 257 19.21 -0.77 -0.26
C ILE A 257 20.69 -1.10 -0.07
N LEU A 258 21.38 -0.34 0.80
CA LEU A 258 22.84 -0.42 0.97
C LEU A 258 23.17 -0.88 2.39
N GLY A 259 24.01 -1.88 2.47
CA GLY A 259 24.52 -2.41 3.71
C GLY A 259 26.04 -2.40 3.78
N THR A 260 26.59 -3.02 4.83
CA THR A 260 28.04 -3.07 5.07
C THR A 260 28.79 -4.09 4.20
N LYS A 261 28.09 -5.00 3.53
CA LYS A 261 28.69 -6.09 2.74
C LYS A 261 28.17 -6.16 1.30
N GLY A 262 27.20 -5.33 0.94
CA GLY A 262 26.62 -5.33 -0.37
C GLY A 262 25.45 -4.36 -0.49
N ARG A 263 24.85 -4.35 -1.67
CA ARG A 263 23.68 -3.55 -1.99
C ARG A 263 22.65 -4.39 -2.74
N LEU A 264 21.41 -4.01 -2.59
CA LEU A 264 20.29 -4.57 -3.33
C LEU A 264 19.54 -3.45 -4.04
N GLU A 265 19.30 -3.58 -5.33
CA GLU A 265 18.45 -2.67 -6.09
C GLU A 265 17.16 -3.38 -6.50
N ILE A 266 16.03 -2.70 -6.34
CA ILE A 266 14.73 -3.13 -6.83
C ILE A 266 14.40 -2.28 -8.07
N GLU A 267 14.32 -2.92 -9.25
CA GLU A 267 14.12 -2.23 -10.52
C GLU A 267 12.81 -1.45 -10.55
N VAL A 268 11.70 -2.13 -10.25
CA VAL A 268 10.36 -1.54 -10.24
C VAL A 268 9.71 -1.84 -8.88
N PRO A 269 9.96 -0.97 -7.87
CA PRO A 269 9.57 -1.29 -6.49
C PRO A 269 8.05 -1.23 -6.23
N TYR A 270 7.28 -0.39 -6.93
CA TYR A 270 5.91 -0.09 -6.54
C TYR A 270 4.84 -0.53 -7.55
N ASN A 271 5.00 -0.13 -8.81
CA ASN A 271 4.10 -0.53 -9.89
C ASN A 271 4.65 -1.76 -10.62
N ILE A 272 4.78 -2.86 -9.89
CA ILE A 272 5.38 -4.09 -10.38
C ILE A 272 4.57 -4.60 -11.59
N PRO A 273 5.22 -4.86 -12.74
CA PRO A 273 4.54 -5.36 -13.93
C PRO A 273 3.89 -6.74 -13.66
N PRO A 274 2.60 -6.93 -14.01
CA PRO A 274 1.93 -8.21 -13.80
C PRO A 274 2.17 -9.23 -14.92
N ASP A 275 2.86 -8.83 -15.99
CA ASP A 275 2.97 -9.53 -17.28
C ASP A 275 4.42 -9.83 -17.68
N ARG A 276 5.35 -9.63 -16.78
CA ARG A 276 6.77 -9.97 -16.93
C ARG A 276 7.43 -10.16 -15.56
N PRO A 277 8.56 -10.91 -15.49
CA PRO A 277 9.34 -11.00 -14.27
C PRO A 277 9.78 -9.63 -13.75
N SER A 278 9.90 -9.49 -12.46
CA SER A 278 10.52 -8.33 -11.80
C SER A 278 11.91 -8.70 -11.28
N CYS A 279 12.86 -7.76 -11.32
CA CYS A 279 14.26 -8.04 -11.06
C CYS A 279 14.74 -7.40 -9.74
N LEU A 280 15.55 -8.19 -9.02
CA LEU A 280 16.38 -7.76 -7.90
C LEU A 280 17.84 -7.87 -8.32
N PHE A 281 18.63 -6.83 -8.09
CA PHE A 281 20.06 -6.80 -8.39
C PHE A 281 20.85 -6.80 -7.08
N LEU A 282 21.45 -7.93 -6.75
CA LEU A 282 22.27 -8.09 -5.54
C LEU A 282 23.75 -7.98 -5.91
N ASP A 283 24.46 -7.03 -5.31
CA ASP A 283 25.84 -6.70 -5.61
C ASP A 283 26.68 -6.65 -4.33
N ASP A 284 27.83 -7.33 -4.33
CA ASP A 284 28.78 -7.38 -3.21
C ASP A 284 29.71 -6.17 -3.14
N GLY A 285 29.62 -5.23 -4.11
CA GLY A 285 30.44 -4.04 -4.19
C GLY A 285 31.89 -4.30 -4.64
N SER A 286 32.20 -5.48 -5.16
CA SER A 286 33.55 -5.81 -5.68
C SER A 286 33.93 -4.98 -6.90
N GLU A 287 32.92 -4.44 -7.61
CA GLU A 287 33.08 -3.58 -8.78
C GLU A 287 32.17 -2.34 -8.65
N LEU A 288 32.78 -1.13 -8.72
CA LEU A 288 32.08 0.13 -8.42
C LEU A 288 30.96 0.46 -9.43
N ALA A 289 31.07 0.00 -10.67
CA ALA A 289 30.03 0.24 -11.66
C ALA A 289 28.83 -0.72 -11.57
N GLY A 290 28.84 -1.64 -10.59
CA GLY A 290 27.75 -2.59 -10.34
C GLY A 290 27.63 -3.71 -11.37
N ARG A 291 28.67 -3.97 -12.16
CA ARG A 291 28.69 -5.05 -13.17
C ARG A 291 28.81 -6.45 -12.55
N SER A 292 29.16 -6.52 -11.26
CA SER A 292 29.19 -7.74 -10.46
C SER A 292 27.81 -8.18 -9.95
N ALA A 293 26.77 -7.37 -10.17
CA ALA A 293 25.45 -7.66 -9.65
C ALA A 293 24.89 -9.00 -10.16
N GLU A 294 24.50 -9.86 -9.23
CA GLU A 294 23.69 -11.04 -9.53
C GLU A 294 22.23 -10.60 -9.72
N VAL A 295 21.57 -11.15 -10.75
CA VAL A 295 20.14 -10.86 -11.01
C VAL A 295 19.30 -12.00 -10.47
N GLU A 296 18.35 -11.66 -9.60
CA GLU A 296 17.29 -12.56 -9.18
C GLU A 296 15.98 -12.12 -9.86
N GLU A 297 15.38 -12.99 -10.65
CA GLU A 297 14.08 -12.78 -11.29
C GLU A 297 12.97 -13.38 -10.45
N CYS A 298 12.05 -12.54 -9.98
CA CYS A 298 10.80 -12.98 -9.39
C CYS A 298 9.83 -13.33 -10.52
N ILE A 299 9.17 -14.47 -10.39
CA ILE A 299 8.19 -14.91 -11.38
C ILE A 299 7.08 -13.87 -11.59
N GLU A 300 6.53 -13.89 -12.80
CA GLU A 300 5.38 -13.06 -13.19
C GLU A 300 4.18 -13.29 -12.27
N MET A 301 3.77 -12.24 -11.55
CA MET A 301 2.63 -12.28 -10.63
C MET A 301 1.96 -10.91 -10.52
N ASP A 302 0.63 -10.91 -10.48
CA ASP A 302 -0.13 -9.68 -10.26
C ASP A 302 -0.29 -9.41 -8.76
N GLN A 303 0.30 -8.31 -8.30
CA GLN A 303 0.27 -7.88 -6.90
C GLN A 303 -1.15 -7.68 -6.34
N TYR A 304 -2.12 -7.30 -7.19
CA TYR A 304 -3.51 -7.13 -6.75
C TYR A 304 -4.25 -8.46 -6.62
N THR A 305 -3.89 -9.47 -7.44
CA THR A 305 -4.38 -10.85 -7.27
C THR A 305 -3.91 -11.40 -5.93
N ILE A 306 -2.60 -11.27 -5.64
CA ILE A 306 -2.02 -11.73 -4.37
C ILE A 306 -2.66 -11.01 -3.19
N GLN A 307 -2.77 -9.68 -3.25
CA GLN A 307 -3.38 -8.89 -2.19
C GLN A 307 -4.82 -9.34 -1.86
N GLY A 308 -5.64 -9.55 -2.88
CA GLY A 308 -7.02 -10.02 -2.71
C GLY A 308 -7.08 -11.42 -2.11
N ASP A 309 -6.25 -12.34 -2.56
CA ASP A 309 -6.21 -13.71 -2.07
C ASP A 309 -5.65 -13.81 -0.65
N GLU A 310 -4.59 -13.04 -0.31
CA GLU A 310 -4.02 -13.02 1.04
C GLU A 310 -4.98 -12.40 2.07
N PHE A 311 -5.69 -11.34 1.69
CA PHE A 311 -6.72 -10.79 2.56
C PHE A 311 -7.91 -11.74 2.71
N SER A 312 -8.33 -12.40 1.63
CA SER A 312 -9.38 -13.44 1.67
C SER A 312 -8.96 -14.63 2.53
N ARG A 313 -7.69 -15.04 2.48
CA ARG A 313 -7.12 -16.07 3.34
C ARG A 313 -7.21 -15.68 4.81
N ALA A 314 -6.84 -14.43 5.15
CA ALA A 314 -6.93 -13.92 6.51
C ALA A 314 -8.37 -13.96 7.05
N ILE A 315 -9.38 -13.75 6.21
CA ILE A 315 -10.79 -13.91 6.59
C ILE A 315 -11.14 -15.39 6.81
N GLN A 316 -10.77 -16.27 5.87
CA GLN A 316 -11.12 -17.69 5.89
C GLN A 316 -10.48 -18.45 7.06
N GLU A 317 -9.26 -18.09 7.42
CA GLU A 317 -8.45 -18.75 8.44
C GLU A 317 -8.47 -18.00 9.80
N ASP A 318 -9.26 -16.94 9.90
CA ASP A 318 -9.27 -15.99 11.04
C ASP A 318 -7.87 -15.51 11.45
N GLY A 319 -6.98 -15.40 10.46
CA GLY A 319 -5.61 -14.96 10.62
C GLY A 319 -5.46 -13.42 10.62
N GLU A 320 -4.22 -12.95 10.73
CA GLU A 320 -3.89 -11.54 10.59
C GLU A 320 -3.97 -11.09 9.13
N VAL A 321 -4.40 -9.86 8.92
CA VAL A 321 -4.39 -9.24 7.58
C VAL A 321 -2.96 -8.84 7.18
N PRO A 322 -2.60 -8.86 5.88
CA PRO A 322 -1.23 -8.58 5.44
C PRO A 322 -0.68 -7.22 5.86
N VAL A 323 -1.54 -6.20 5.91
CA VAL A 323 -1.19 -4.85 6.36
C VAL A 323 -2.22 -4.40 7.40
N PRO A 324 -1.94 -4.61 8.70
CA PRO A 324 -2.86 -4.26 9.77
C PRO A 324 -2.93 -2.75 10.00
N LEU A 325 -4.00 -2.31 10.66
CA LEU A 325 -4.24 -0.90 10.97
C LEU A 325 -3.14 -0.27 11.84
N GLU A 326 -2.50 -1.06 12.68
CA GLU A 326 -1.36 -0.63 13.50
C GLU A 326 -0.15 -0.23 12.63
N ASP A 327 0.07 -0.92 11.52
CA ASP A 327 1.12 -0.53 10.55
C ASP A 327 0.72 0.76 9.80
N ALA A 328 -0.54 0.86 9.40
CA ALA A 328 -1.11 2.06 8.77
C ALA A 328 -1.02 3.28 9.70
N LEU A 329 -1.32 3.11 11.00
CA LEU A 329 -1.21 4.17 12.02
C LEU A 329 0.23 4.67 12.14
N ARG A 330 1.21 3.76 12.23
CA ARG A 330 2.63 4.13 12.27
C ARG A 330 3.08 4.83 10.98
N ASN A 331 2.59 4.38 9.83
CA ASN A 331 2.89 5.04 8.55
C ASN A 331 2.34 6.46 8.50
N MET A 332 1.11 6.66 8.96
CA MET A 332 0.48 7.98 9.05
C MET A 332 1.21 8.90 10.02
N ALA A 333 1.69 8.39 11.17
CA ALA A 333 2.48 9.16 12.12
C ALA A 333 3.78 9.72 11.49
N VAL A 334 4.43 8.95 10.61
CA VAL A 334 5.59 9.42 9.83
C VAL A 334 5.18 10.50 8.83
N ILE A 335 4.07 10.32 8.12
CA ILE A 335 3.55 11.29 7.15
C ILE A 335 3.24 12.63 7.83
N GLU A 336 2.54 12.61 8.96
CA GLU A 336 2.24 13.83 9.72
C GLU A 336 3.51 14.51 10.26
N ALA A 337 4.49 13.74 10.74
CA ALA A 337 5.77 14.28 11.17
C ALA A 337 6.52 14.97 10.02
N LEU A 338 6.46 14.45 8.81
CA LEU A 338 7.04 15.10 7.62
C LEU A 338 6.33 16.41 7.29
N PHE A 339 5.00 16.46 7.36
CA PHE A 339 4.27 17.71 7.17
C PHE A 339 4.60 18.75 8.24
N ARG A 340 4.72 18.35 9.51
CA ARG A 340 5.17 19.25 10.60
C ARG A 340 6.59 19.74 10.35
N SER A 341 7.51 18.83 10.00
CA SER A 341 8.90 19.14 9.70
C SER A 341 9.04 20.16 8.57
N ALA A 342 8.29 20.00 7.49
CA ALA A 342 8.30 20.95 6.38
C ALA A 342 7.82 22.36 6.79
N GLY A 343 6.90 22.45 7.75
CA GLY A 343 6.41 23.70 8.31
C GLY A 343 7.38 24.36 9.30
N THR A 344 8.11 23.56 10.08
CA THR A 344 9.03 24.04 11.13
C THR A 344 10.47 24.19 10.66
N GLY A 345 10.87 23.51 9.58
CA GLY A 345 12.26 23.39 9.13
C GLY A 345 13.14 22.59 10.09
N ARG A 346 12.58 21.77 10.95
CA ARG A 346 13.28 21.01 12.01
C ARG A 346 13.00 19.51 11.90
N TRP A 347 13.83 18.73 12.58
CA TRP A 347 13.57 17.33 12.82
C TRP A 347 12.31 17.18 13.68
N GLU A 348 11.43 16.28 13.27
CA GLU A 348 10.20 15.93 13.98
C GLU A 348 10.16 14.44 14.31
N GLN A 349 9.56 14.10 15.46
CA GLN A 349 9.35 12.70 15.83
C GLN A 349 7.96 12.25 15.34
N PRO A 350 7.85 11.07 14.72
CA PRO A 350 6.55 10.43 14.54
C PRO A 350 5.90 10.22 15.89
N GLN A 351 4.72 10.79 16.09
CA GLN A 351 4.02 10.69 17.38
C GLN A 351 3.25 9.37 17.44
N ALA A 352 3.58 8.54 18.43
CA ALA A 352 2.75 7.38 18.75
C ALA A 352 1.37 7.86 19.23
N TYR A 353 0.32 7.15 18.85
CA TYR A 353 -1.02 7.42 19.40
C TYR A 353 -1.05 7.05 20.88
N ALA A 354 -1.55 7.94 21.73
CA ALA A 354 -1.52 7.80 23.18
C ALA A 354 -2.28 6.58 23.75
N ALA A 355 -3.03 5.84 22.93
CA ALA A 355 -3.69 4.59 23.31
C ALA A 355 -2.73 3.39 23.40
N ASP A 356 -1.49 3.49 22.88
CA ASP A 356 -0.47 2.42 22.96
C ASP A 356 0.28 2.36 24.31
N SER A 357 -0.10 3.17 25.31
CA SER A 357 0.51 3.20 26.65
C SER A 357 -0.13 2.25 27.65
N GLY A 358 -0.80 1.20 27.20
CA GLY A 358 -1.52 0.24 28.04
C GLY A 358 -1.30 -1.21 27.65
N SER A 359 -0.11 -1.75 27.97
CA SER A 359 0.05 -3.19 28.31
C SER A 359 1.41 -3.41 28.99
#